data_f6399c96baa16b22853cb3124ac3840b
#
_entry.id   f6399c96baa16b22853cb3124ac3840b
#
_cell.length_a   1.000
_cell.length_b   1.000
_cell.length_c   1.000
_cell.angle_alpha   90.00
_cell.angle_beta   90.00
_cell.angle_gamma   90.00
#
_symmetry.space_group_name_H-M   'P 1'
#
loop_
_entity.id
_entity.type
_entity.pdbx_description
1 polymer ?
#
loop_
_entity_poly.entity_id
_entity_poly.type
_entity_poly.pdbx_seq_one_letter_code
_entity_poly.pdbx_strand_id
1 'polypeptide(L)'
;GRIDPKVAKQIKQIADEMGYVPKNRKRSASQKGKIKIGVVTQLARSSFMLEVNRGIRQAAEELEEKGIELIVREGFSVDEKEQLGAIDALVREGIQGLAVMPVDCEGIRVKLNWLIEEKKIPVVTFNSDLVGTKRSCYVGMDSQKSGRTAAGLLGMLTGGTGKVLVITGFFSNHVNNERVDGFVEELKNSYPNLELAGVQGSFDDSVEVDRIIPNTILSMPGINGVFVASGGEEGIQRDYEK
;
A
#
# COMPACT_ATOMS: atom_id res chain seq x y z
N GLY A 1 38.87 -10.95 -34.25
CA GLY A 1 39.33 -12.12 -34.94
C GLY A 1 38.57 -13.35 -34.45
N ARG A 2 38.07 -14.20 -35.32
CA ARG A 2 37.45 -15.49 -34.94
C ARG A 2 38.56 -16.46 -34.52
N ILE A 3 38.45 -17.01 -33.32
CA ILE A 3 39.35 -18.09 -32.83
C ILE A 3 39.07 -19.36 -33.63
N ASP A 4 40.15 -20.09 -34.00
CA ASP A 4 40.04 -21.38 -34.66
C ASP A 4 39.17 -22.33 -33.84
N PRO A 5 38.18 -23.03 -34.46
CA PRO A 5 37.27 -23.91 -33.75
C PRO A 5 37.96 -25.02 -32.95
N LYS A 6 39.12 -25.52 -33.43
CA LYS A 6 39.89 -26.52 -32.72
C LYS A 6 40.52 -25.98 -31.44
N VAL A 7 41.08 -24.77 -31.51
CA VAL A 7 41.64 -24.08 -30.33
C VAL A 7 40.56 -23.73 -29.34
N ALA A 8 39.40 -23.28 -29.81
CA ALA A 8 38.26 -22.99 -28.94
C ALA A 8 37.76 -24.24 -28.15
N LYS A 9 37.77 -25.41 -28.81
CA LYS A 9 37.41 -26.68 -28.20
C LYS A 9 38.42 -27.12 -27.14
N GLN A 10 39.73 -26.99 -27.42
CA GLN A 10 40.78 -27.30 -26.46
C GLN A 10 40.74 -26.38 -25.23
N ILE A 11 40.56 -25.07 -25.42
CA ILE A 11 40.42 -24.12 -24.30
C ILE A 11 39.23 -24.49 -23.41
N LYS A 12 38.11 -24.88 -24.02
CA LYS A 12 36.92 -25.30 -23.28
C LYS A 12 37.16 -26.57 -22.47
N GLN A 13 37.82 -27.53 -23.06
CA GLN A 13 38.16 -28.80 -22.37
C GLN A 13 39.09 -28.57 -21.18
N ILE A 14 40.15 -27.80 -21.36
CA ILE A 14 41.08 -27.43 -20.27
C ILE A 14 40.36 -26.65 -19.16
N ALA A 15 39.47 -25.69 -19.52
CA ALA A 15 38.68 -24.94 -18.55
C ALA A 15 37.77 -25.87 -17.72
N ASP A 16 37.12 -26.83 -18.36
CA ASP A 16 36.26 -27.82 -17.70
C ASP A 16 37.09 -28.75 -16.76
N GLU A 17 38.25 -29.21 -17.19
CA GLU A 17 39.18 -30.03 -16.40
C GLU A 17 39.75 -29.27 -15.17
N MET A 18 39.97 -27.97 -15.31
CA MET A 18 40.43 -27.10 -14.22
C MET A 18 39.33 -26.59 -13.32
N GLY A 19 38.07 -26.93 -13.57
CA GLY A 19 36.92 -26.42 -12.82
C GLY A 19 36.66 -24.89 -12.97
N TYR A 20 37.17 -24.29 -14.06
CA TYR A 20 37.04 -22.89 -14.31
C TYR A 20 35.63 -22.51 -14.72
N VAL A 21 34.95 -21.72 -13.89
CA VAL A 21 33.62 -21.14 -14.18
C VAL A 21 33.78 -19.66 -14.55
N PRO A 22 33.53 -19.26 -15.83
CA PRO A 22 33.63 -17.86 -16.25
C PRO A 22 32.69 -16.98 -15.44
N LYS A 23 33.18 -15.89 -14.86
CA LYS A 23 32.37 -14.91 -14.11
C LYS A 23 31.21 -14.31 -14.89
N ASN A 24 31.25 -14.35 -16.23
CA ASN A 24 30.25 -13.78 -17.12
C ASN A 24 29.37 -14.81 -17.86
N ARG A 25 29.25 -16.03 -17.33
CA ARG A 25 28.20 -16.90 -17.83
C ARG A 25 26.89 -16.28 -17.35
N LYS A 26 26.20 -15.48 -18.20
CA LYS A 26 24.76 -15.25 -18.05
C LYS A 26 24.17 -16.63 -17.84
N ARG A 27 23.78 -16.95 -16.60
CA ARG A 27 23.03 -18.17 -16.31
C ARG A 27 21.88 -18.14 -17.29
N SER A 28 21.85 -19.09 -18.21
CA SER A 28 20.71 -19.26 -19.08
C SER A 28 19.49 -19.39 -18.18
N ALA A 29 18.59 -18.41 -18.24
CA ALA A 29 17.37 -18.34 -17.45
C ALA A 29 16.39 -19.50 -17.75
N SER A 30 16.83 -20.49 -18.56
CA SER A 30 15.96 -21.53 -19.09
C SER A 30 15.82 -22.80 -18.24
N GLN A 31 16.35 -22.85 -16.99
CA GLN A 31 16.20 -24.04 -16.13
C GLN A 31 15.90 -23.80 -14.64
N LYS A 32 15.76 -22.56 -14.17
CA LYS A 32 15.12 -22.29 -12.88
C LYS A 32 13.69 -21.85 -13.17
N GLY A 33 12.71 -22.58 -12.63
CA GLY A 33 11.30 -22.15 -12.69
C GLY A 33 11.16 -20.67 -12.32
N LYS A 34 10.22 -19.96 -12.93
CA LYS A 34 9.94 -18.56 -12.63
C LYS A 34 9.73 -18.40 -11.12
N ILE A 35 10.33 -17.38 -10.52
CA ILE A 35 10.03 -17.00 -9.13
C ILE A 35 8.62 -16.42 -9.11
N LYS A 36 7.74 -16.98 -8.28
CA LYS A 36 6.37 -16.52 -8.14
C LYS A 36 6.22 -15.61 -6.93
N ILE A 37 5.71 -14.43 -7.13
CA ILE A 37 5.37 -13.47 -6.07
C ILE A 37 3.87 -13.21 -6.09
N GLY A 38 3.21 -13.48 -4.97
CA GLY A 38 1.80 -13.13 -4.79
C GLY A 38 1.65 -11.65 -4.48
N VAL A 39 0.61 -11.04 -5.01
CA VAL A 39 0.20 -9.67 -4.68
C VAL A 39 -1.28 -9.71 -4.28
N VAL A 40 -1.60 -9.18 -3.09
CA VAL A 40 -2.99 -9.09 -2.60
C VAL A 40 -3.32 -7.63 -2.33
N THR A 41 -4.36 -7.13 -2.98
CA THR A 41 -4.91 -5.78 -2.78
C THR A 41 -6.27 -5.84 -2.13
N GLN A 42 -6.82 -4.69 -1.76
CA GLN A 42 -8.20 -4.52 -1.30
C GLN A 42 -8.80 -3.27 -1.95
N LEU A 43 -10.12 -3.13 -1.92
CA LEU A 43 -10.86 -1.99 -2.49
C LEU A 43 -10.47 -1.69 -3.95
N ALA A 44 -10.28 -2.72 -4.76
CA ALA A 44 -9.68 -2.66 -6.10
C ALA A 44 -10.38 -1.69 -7.08
N ARG A 45 -11.63 -1.30 -6.78
CA ARG A 45 -12.43 -0.37 -7.61
C ARG A 45 -12.36 1.09 -7.17
N SER A 46 -11.73 1.40 -6.04
CA SER A 46 -11.58 2.80 -5.62
C SER A 46 -10.65 3.56 -6.59
N SER A 47 -10.89 4.86 -6.76
CA SER A 47 -10.07 5.72 -7.63
C SER A 47 -8.58 5.61 -7.31
N PHE A 48 -8.24 5.63 -6.03
CA PHE A 48 -6.87 5.42 -5.55
C PHE A 48 -6.28 4.08 -5.99
N MET A 49 -7.03 2.97 -5.83
CA MET A 49 -6.53 1.63 -6.17
C MET A 49 -6.40 1.39 -7.67
N LEU A 50 -7.12 2.12 -8.51
CA LEU A 50 -6.93 2.04 -9.97
C LEU A 50 -5.50 2.42 -10.37
N GLU A 51 -4.93 3.48 -9.76
CA GLU A 51 -3.56 3.89 -10.04
C GLU A 51 -2.53 2.92 -9.42
N VAL A 52 -2.77 2.42 -8.21
CA VAL A 52 -1.91 1.40 -7.59
C VAL A 52 -1.89 0.12 -8.45
N ASN A 53 -3.06 -0.34 -8.90
CA ASN A 53 -3.15 -1.52 -9.76
C ASN A 53 -2.48 -1.31 -11.13
N ARG A 54 -2.47 -0.09 -11.65
CA ARG A 54 -1.72 0.26 -12.86
C ARG A 54 -0.21 0.10 -12.63
N GLY A 55 0.30 0.60 -11.50
CA GLY A 55 1.70 0.40 -11.10
C GLY A 55 2.07 -1.08 -10.91
N ILE A 56 1.17 -1.88 -10.30
CA ILE A 56 1.37 -3.33 -10.16
C ILE A 56 1.48 -4.02 -11.53
N ARG A 57 0.62 -3.67 -12.50
CA ARG A 57 0.71 -4.22 -13.87
C ARG A 57 2.02 -3.86 -14.55
N GLN A 58 2.44 -2.60 -14.47
CA GLN A 58 3.74 -2.18 -15.01
C GLN A 58 4.89 -2.96 -14.37
N ALA A 59 4.89 -3.10 -13.04
CA ALA A 59 5.91 -3.89 -12.34
C ALA A 59 5.89 -5.37 -12.77
N ALA A 60 4.71 -5.94 -13.06
CA ALA A 60 4.61 -7.31 -13.54
C ALA A 60 5.32 -7.51 -14.89
N GLU A 61 5.14 -6.57 -15.83
CA GLU A 61 5.82 -6.60 -17.14
C GLU A 61 7.34 -6.49 -16.98
N GLU A 62 7.83 -5.56 -16.17
CA GLU A 62 9.26 -5.35 -15.92
C GLU A 62 9.92 -6.56 -15.22
N LEU A 63 9.19 -7.23 -14.33
CA LEU A 63 9.69 -8.38 -13.58
C LEU A 63 9.66 -9.68 -14.39
N GLU A 64 8.73 -9.81 -15.33
CA GLU A 64 8.65 -10.99 -16.20
C GLU A 64 9.94 -11.17 -17.02
N GLU A 65 10.53 -10.09 -17.52
CA GLU A 65 11.82 -10.10 -18.22
C GLU A 65 12.97 -10.62 -17.33
N LYS A 66 12.81 -10.51 -16.01
CA LYS A 66 13.78 -10.98 -14.99
C LYS A 66 13.50 -12.41 -14.52
N GLY A 67 12.49 -13.08 -15.09
CA GLY A 67 12.09 -14.43 -14.70
C GLY A 67 11.26 -14.47 -13.41
N ILE A 68 10.60 -13.35 -13.05
CA ILE A 68 9.70 -13.25 -11.90
C ILE A 68 8.27 -13.10 -12.43
N GLU A 69 7.38 -13.91 -11.90
CA GLU A 69 5.94 -13.89 -12.20
C GLU A 69 5.17 -13.28 -11.03
N LEU A 70 4.43 -12.21 -11.26
CA LEU A 70 3.49 -11.66 -10.29
C LEU A 70 2.12 -12.31 -10.46
N ILE A 71 1.58 -12.86 -9.37
CA ILE A 71 0.23 -13.44 -9.32
C ILE A 71 -0.63 -12.52 -8.45
N VAL A 72 -1.50 -11.73 -9.09
CA VAL A 72 -2.30 -10.71 -8.41
C VAL A 72 -3.66 -11.26 -8.02
N ARG A 73 -4.11 -10.96 -6.81
CA ARG A 73 -5.45 -11.18 -6.27
C ARG A 73 -6.02 -9.84 -5.81
N GLU A 74 -6.95 -9.33 -6.58
CA GLU A 74 -7.64 -8.09 -6.27
C GLU A 74 -8.83 -8.38 -5.35
N GLY A 75 -8.80 -7.81 -4.12
CA GLY A 75 -9.94 -7.82 -3.20
C GLY A 75 -10.84 -6.61 -3.46
N PHE A 76 -12.16 -6.79 -3.32
CA PHE A 76 -13.14 -5.71 -3.55
C PHE A 76 -13.68 -5.11 -2.26
N SER A 77 -13.34 -5.70 -1.14
CA SER A 77 -13.76 -5.29 0.21
C SER A 77 -12.58 -5.22 1.18
N VAL A 78 -12.88 -4.91 2.44
CA VAL A 78 -11.97 -5.02 3.59
C VAL A 78 -12.34 -6.25 4.44
N ASP A 79 -12.77 -7.31 3.80
CA ASP A 79 -13.22 -8.54 4.47
C ASP A 79 -12.05 -9.49 4.74
N GLU A 80 -11.95 -9.94 6.00
CA GLU A 80 -10.91 -10.87 6.47
C GLU A 80 -10.95 -12.21 5.71
N LYS A 81 -12.14 -12.77 5.50
CA LYS A 81 -12.29 -14.09 4.88
C LYS A 81 -11.91 -14.07 3.41
N GLU A 82 -12.30 -13.00 2.70
CA GLU A 82 -11.91 -12.77 1.31
C GLU A 82 -10.38 -12.74 1.21
N GLN A 83 -9.73 -11.95 2.06
CA GLN A 83 -8.28 -11.81 2.03
C GLN A 83 -7.54 -13.09 2.42
N LEU A 84 -7.99 -13.79 3.46
CA LEU A 84 -7.44 -15.11 3.84
C LEU A 84 -7.56 -16.11 2.68
N GLY A 85 -8.71 -16.16 2.02
CA GLY A 85 -8.94 -17.02 0.87
C GLY A 85 -7.99 -16.72 -0.30
N ALA A 86 -7.75 -15.44 -0.58
CA ALA A 86 -6.80 -14.98 -1.62
C ALA A 86 -5.36 -15.39 -1.28
N ILE A 87 -4.93 -15.19 -0.03
CA ILE A 87 -3.60 -15.61 0.44
C ILE A 87 -3.44 -17.13 0.34
N ASP A 88 -4.43 -17.90 0.77
CA ASP A 88 -4.40 -19.37 0.69
C ASP A 88 -4.34 -19.89 -0.75
N ALA A 89 -5.03 -19.24 -1.67
CA ALA A 89 -4.95 -19.56 -3.10
C ALA A 89 -3.52 -19.37 -3.64
N LEU A 90 -2.90 -18.23 -3.32
CA LEU A 90 -1.53 -17.93 -3.72
C LEU A 90 -0.51 -18.93 -3.14
N VAL A 91 -0.69 -19.34 -1.89
CA VAL A 91 0.16 -20.36 -1.25
C VAL A 91 0.04 -21.70 -2.00
N ARG A 92 -1.18 -22.11 -2.39
CA ARG A 92 -1.39 -23.33 -3.21
C ARG A 92 -0.75 -23.23 -4.59
N GLU A 93 -0.64 -22.03 -5.16
CA GLU A 93 0.03 -21.78 -6.44
C GLU A 93 1.57 -21.75 -6.32
N GLY A 94 2.09 -21.88 -5.09
CA GLY A 94 3.52 -22.01 -4.82
C GLY A 94 4.28 -20.69 -4.89
N ILE A 95 3.71 -19.61 -4.37
CA ILE A 95 4.43 -18.32 -4.26
C ILE A 95 5.65 -18.45 -3.35
N GLN A 96 6.68 -17.66 -3.64
CA GLN A 96 7.95 -17.61 -2.92
C GLN A 96 8.15 -16.26 -2.20
N GLY A 97 7.21 -15.34 -2.35
CA GLY A 97 7.11 -14.05 -1.68
C GLY A 97 5.69 -13.53 -1.76
N LEU A 98 5.30 -12.67 -0.83
CA LEU A 98 4.00 -12.03 -0.79
C LEU A 98 4.14 -10.52 -0.57
N ALA A 99 3.52 -9.75 -1.45
CA ALA A 99 3.22 -8.34 -1.22
C ALA A 99 1.72 -8.22 -0.91
N VAL A 100 1.37 -7.58 0.20
CA VAL A 100 -0.03 -7.51 0.64
C VAL A 100 -0.37 -6.13 1.19
N MET A 101 -1.54 -5.64 0.81
CA MET A 101 -2.23 -4.52 1.47
C MET A 101 -3.15 -5.14 2.53
N PRO A 102 -2.71 -5.25 3.81
CA PRO A 102 -3.43 -6.07 4.77
C PRO A 102 -4.69 -5.41 5.30
N VAL A 103 -5.72 -6.22 5.53
CA VAL A 103 -6.82 -5.84 6.42
C VAL A 103 -6.31 -5.85 7.86
N ASP A 104 -6.63 -4.82 8.64
CA ASP A 104 -6.18 -4.72 10.03
C ASP A 104 -7.06 -5.59 10.96
N CYS A 105 -6.68 -6.86 11.06
CA CYS A 105 -7.32 -7.80 11.97
C CYS A 105 -6.36 -8.90 12.41
N GLU A 106 -6.72 -9.57 13.52
CA GLU A 106 -5.87 -10.60 14.12
C GLU A 106 -5.66 -11.81 13.20
N GLY A 107 -6.70 -12.25 12.49
CA GLY A 107 -6.58 -13.41 11.60
C GLY A 107 -5.56 -13.18 10.48
N ILE A 108 -5.51 -11.99 9.87
CA ILE A 108 -4.50 -11.66 8.87
C ILE A 108 -3.12 -11.59 9.53
N ARG A 109 -2.98 -10.99 10.72
CA ARG A 109 -1.70 -10.93 11.45
C ARG A 109 -1.13 -12.32 11.71
N VAL A 110 -1.95 -13.22 12.24
CA VAL A 110 -1.57 -14.62 12.50
C VAL A 110 -1.18 -15.32 11.18
N LYS A 111 -1.96 -15.11 10.11
CA LYS A 111 -1.68 -15.71 8.81
C LYS A 111 -0.36 -15.25 8.22
N LEU A 112 -0.06 -13.95 8.25
CA LEU A 112 1.20 -13.41 7.73
C LEU A 112 2.40 -13.91 8.53
N ASN A 113 2.29 -13.94 9.87
CA ASN A 113 3.35 -14.48 10.70
C ASN A 113 3.60 -15.97 10.43
N TRP A 114 2.53 -16.78 10.26
CA TRP A 114 2.65 -18.18 9.87
C TRP A 114 3.35 -18.36 8.52
N LEU A 115 3.05 -17.53 7.51
CA LEU A 115 3.76 -17.57 6.22
C LEU A 115 5.25 -17.35 6.39
N ILE A 116 5.64 -16.38 7.21
CA ILE A 116 7.03 -16.02 7.44
C ILE A 116 7.75 -17.11 8.23
N GLU A 117 7.15 -17.56 9.32
CA GLU A 117 7.81 -18.45 10.28
C GLU A 117 7.79 -19.91 9.84
N GLU A 118 6.67 -20.41 9.33
CA GLU A 118 6.52 -21.82 8.99
C GLU A 118 6.78 -22.10 7.51
N LYS A 119 6.26 -21.23 6.62
CA LYS A 119 6.43 -21.42 5.17
C LYS A 119 7.69 -20.80 4.60
N LYS A 120 8.38 -19.96 5.39
CA LYS A 120 9.58 -19.21 4.96
C LYS A 120 9.32 -18.34 3.74
N ILE A 121 8.09 -17.86 3.59
CA ILE A 121 7.68 -16.93 2.55
C ILE A 121 7.85 -15.51 3.10
N PRO A 122 8.78 -14.70 2.58
CA PRO A 122 8.92 -13.31 2.99
C PRO A 122 7.67 -12.51 2.62
N VAL A 123 7.27 -11.62 3.53
CA VAL A 123 6.10 -10.76 3.35
C VAL A 123 6.54 -9.30 3.36
N VAL A 124 6.00 -8.54 2.42
CA VAL A 124 6.08 -7.08 2.38
C VAL A 124 4.65 -6.54 2.47
N THR A 125 4.40 -5.62 3.39
CA THR A 125 3.15 -4.87 3.43
C THR A 125 3.30 -3.59 2.63
N PHE A 126 2.22 -3.14 1.98
CA PHE A 126 2.26 -1.89 1.22
C PHE A 126 0.94 -1.13 1.35
N ASN A 127 1.00 0.20 1.22
CA ASN A 127 -0.10 1.15 1.40
C ASN A 127 -0.71 1.14 2.80
N SER A 128 -1.21 0.02 3.29
CA SER A 128 -1.56 -0.19 4.69
C SER A 128 -0.57 -1.15 5.35
N ASP A 129 -0.37 -0.96 6.65
CA ASP A 129 0.52 -1.79 7.46
C ASP A 129 -0.25 -2.54 8.53
N LEU A 130 0.37 -3.57 9.09
CA LEU A 130 -0.22 -4.37 10.17
C LEU A 130 0.82 -4.56 11.27
N VAL A 131 0.67 -3.79 12.34
CA VAL A 131 1.56 -3.83 13.50
C VAL A 131 1.56 -5.22 14.14
N GLY A 132 2.73 -5.68 14.61
CA GLY A 132 2.90 -7.01 15.20
C GLY A 132 3.12 -8.13 14.19
N THR A 133 3.27 -7.82 12.89
CA THR A 133 3.74 -8.78 11.88
C THR A 133 5.26 -8.81 11.81
N LYS A 134 5.83 -9.99 11.48
CA LYS A 134 7.26 -10.20 11.22
C LYS A 134 7.65 -9.93 9.77
N ARG A 135 6.91 -9.04 9.09
CA ARG A 135 7.15 -8.64 7.70
C ARG A 135 8.58 -8.14 7.49
N SER A 136 9.08 -8.32 6.27
CA SER A 136 10.42 -7.87 5.90
C SER A 136 10.53 -6.33 5.86
N CYS A 137 9.50 -5.67 5.33
CA CYS A 137 9.39 -4.20 5.34
C CYS A 137 7.94 -3.77 5.06
N TYR A 138 7.68 -2.50 5.30
CA TYR A 138 6.50 -1.77 4.86
C TYR A 138 6.89 -0.78 3.76
N VAL A 139 6.08 -0.71 2.72
CA VAL A 139 6.23 0.26 1.62
C VAL A 139 4.99 1.14 1.59
N GLY A 140 5.12 2.36 2.07
CA GLY A 140 4.02 3.31 2.17
C GLY A 140 4.44 4.63 2.75
N MET A 141 3.46 5.48 2.97
CA MET A 141 3.65 6.79 3.57
C MET A 141 3.60 6.67 5.11
N ASP A 142 4.35 7.51 5.79
CA ASP A 142 4.17 7.77 7.22
C ASP A 142 2.84 8.51 7.43
N SER A 143 1.81 7.77 7.78
CA SER A 143 0.44 8.27 7.88
C SER A 143 0.28 9.29 8.99
N GLN A 144 0.92 9.10 10.13
CA GLN A 144 0.88 10.04 11.23
C GLN A 144 1.54 11.38 10.85
N LYS A 145 2.69 11.32 10.18
CA LYS A 145 3.38 12.51 9.67
C LYS A 145 2.57 13.23 8.59
N SER A 146 1.86 12.49 7.75
CA SER A 146 0.93 13.06 6.77
C SER A 146 -0.19 13.85 7.44
N GLY A 147 -0.80 13.30 8.49
CA GLY A 147 -1.80 14.01 9.29
C GLY A 147 -1.26 15.29 9.93
N ARG A 148 -0.08 15.24 10.55
CA ARG A 148 0.59 16.43 11.11
C ARG A 148 0.83 17.50 10.04
N THR A 149 1.27 17.10 8.85
CA THR A 149 1.47 18.03 7.73
C THR A 149 0.18 18.71 7.31
N ALA A 150 -0.91 17.95 7.22
CA ALA A 150 -2.23 18.50 6.89
C ALA A 150 -2.71 19.51 7.95
N ALA A 151 -2.54 19.21 9.25
CA ALA A 151 -2.87 20.12 10.35
C ALA A 151 -2.04 21.41 10.29
N GLY A 152 -0.74 21.29 10.02
CA GLY A 152 0.16 22.44 9.84
C GLY A 152 -0.30 23.36 8.70
N LEU A 153 -0.67 22.78 7.55
CA LEU A 153 -1.19 23.52 6.41
C LEU A 153 -2.51 24.23 6.74
N LEU A 154 -3.47 23.50 7.34
CA LEU A 154 -4.73 24.10 7.74
C LEU A 154 -4.55 25.18 8.81
N GLY A 155 -3.67 24.96 9.77
CA GLY A 155 -3.33 25.96 10.79
C GLY A 155 -2.81 27.26 10.18
N MET A 156 -1.93 27.18 9.18
CA MET A 156 -1.46 28.36 8.46
C MET A 156 -2.57 29.04 7.65
N LEU A 157 -3.40 28.28 6.94
CA LEU A 157 -4.49 28.81 6.10
C LEU A 157 -5.60 29.47 6.90
N THR A 158 -5.90 28.97 8.11
CA THR A 158 -6.93 29.50 8.99
C THR A 158 -6.43 30.60 9.96
N GLY A 159 -5.13 30.89 9.89
CA GLY A 159 -4.50 31.77 10.88
C GLY A 159 -4.47 31.19 12.30
N GLY A 160 -4.57 29.89 12.44
CA GLY A 160 -4.51 29.13 13.69
C GLY A 160 -5.75 29.26 14.57
N THR A 161 -6.88 29.71 14.02
CA THR A 161 -8.13 29.98 14.80
C THR A 161 -9.35 29.43 14.06
N GLY A 162 -10.45 29.20 14.79
CA GLY A 162 -11.72 28.72 14.26
C GLY A 162 -11.91 27.22 14.50
N LYS A 163 -12.64 26.55 13.60
CA LYS A 163 -12.98 25.14 13.74
C LYS A 163 -12.63 24.37 12.46
N VAL A 164 -12.14 23.15 12.62
CA VAL A 164 -11.85 22.23 11.51
C VAL A 164 -12.62 20.93 11.66
N LEU A 165 -13.19 20.47 10.55
CA LEU A 165 -13.82 19.16 10.44
C LEU A 165 -12.81 18.18 9.83
N VAL A 166 -12.75 16.96 10.36
CA VAL A 166 -12.02 15.85 9.73
C VAL A 166 -13.01 14.84 9.19
N ILE A 167 -12.83 14.45 7.93
CA ILE A 167 -13.57 13.36 7.30
C ILE A 167 -12.59 12.22 7.03
N THR A 168 -12.92 11.05 7.55
CA THR A 168 -12.14 9.82 7.34
C THR A 168 -12.97 8.80 6.57
N GLY A 169 -12.34 7.76 6.02
CA GLY A 169 -13.07 6.65 5.41
C GLY A 169 -13.65 5.69 6.44
N PHE A 170 -13.11 4.49 6.49
CA PHE A 170 -13.49 3.49 7.49
C PHE A 170 -12.70 3.67 8.79
N PHE A 171 -13.37 3.75 9.92
CA PHE A 171 -12.73 3.79 11.24
C PHE A 171 -11.95 2.49 11.58
N SER A 172 -12.23 1.40 10.88
CA SER A 172 -11.45 0.16 10.97
C SER A 172 -10.14 0.19 10.18
N ASN A 173 -9.86 1.26 9.43
CA ASN A 173 -8.65 1.40 8.65
C ASN A 173 -7.56 2.09 9.48
N HIS A 174 -6.51 1.34 9.85
CA HIS A 174 -5.41 1.83 10.68
C HIS A 174 -4.70 3.05 10.06
N VAL A 175 -4.46 3.04 8.76
CA VAL A 175 -3.81 4.16 8.03
C VAL A 175 -4.59 5.46 8.18
N ASN A 176 -5.93 5.39 8.08
CA ASN A 176 -6.78 6.55 8.25
C ASN A 176 -6.75 7.06 9.69
N ASN A 177 -6.79 6.14 10.67
CA ASN A 177 -6.71 6.50 12.08
C ASN A 177 -5.36 7.17 12.41
N GLU A 178 -4.23 6.66 11.93
CA GLU A 178 -2.93 7.30 12.10
C GLU A 178 -2.88 8.72 11.52
N ARG A 179 -3.51 8.96 10.36
CA ARG A 179 -3.62 10.31 9.78
C ARG A 179 -4.43 11.23 10.66
N VAL A 180 -5.58 10.76 11.17
CA VAL A 180 -6.42 11.51 12.10
C VAL A 180 -5.67 11.81 13.39
N ASP A 181 -5.00 10.82 13.97
CA ASP A 181 -4.23 10.96 15.21
C ASP A 181 -3.11 11.99 15.05
N GLY A 182 -2.33 11.90 13.98
CA GLY A 182 -1.28 12.86 13.67
C GLY A 182 -1.83 14.28 13.46
N PHE A 183 -2.97 14.42 12.81
CA PHE A 183 -3.66 15.71 12.63
C PHE A 183 -4.08 16.31 13.97
N VAL A 184 -4.75 15.52 14.80
CA VAL A 184 -5.24 15.97 16.12
C VAL A 184 -4.10 16.33 17.06
N GLU A 185 -3.02 15.54 17.05
CA GLU A 185 -1.83 15.81 17.85
C GLU A 185 -1.17 17.13 17.45
N GLU A 186 -1.03 17.41 16.16
CA GLU A 186 -0.44 18.66 15.67
C GLU A 186 -1.32 19.88 15.99
N LEU A 187 -2.65 19.75 15.85
CA LEU A 187 -3.57 20.84 16.27
C LEU A 187 -3.37 21.19 17.73
N LYS A 188 -3.32 20.20 18.62
CA LYS A 188 -3.16 20.42 20.07
C LYS A 188 -1.81 21.08 20.41
N ASN A 189 -0.75 20.68 19.71
CA ASN A 189 0.61 21.12 20.01
C ASN A 189 0.92 22.50 19.42
N SER A 190 0.49 22.77 18.19
CA SER A 190 0.92 23.92 17.41
C SER A 190 -0.19 24.97 17.19
N TYR A 191 -1.47 24.58 17.27
CA TYR A 191 -2.62 25.44 16.96
C TYR A 191 -3.73 25.31 18.01
N PRO A 192 -3.48 25.63 19.29
CA PRO A 192 -4.45 25.38 20.38
C PRO A 192 -5.76 26.17 20.27
N ASN A 193 -5.81 27.21 19.43
CA ASN A 193 -7.00 28.00 19.16
C ASN A 193 -7.78 27.57 17.92
N LEU A 194 -7.32 26.52 17.24
CA LEU A 194 -8.00 25.88 16.12
C LEU A 194 -8.67 24.59 16.61
N GLU A 195 -9.98 24.70 16.85
CA GLU A 195 -10.77 23.65 17.49
C GLU A 195 -11.11 22.52 16.50
N LEU A 196 -11.00 21.28 16.94
CA LEU A 196 -11.52 20.12 16.20
C LEU A 196 -13.05 20.07 16.38
N ALA A 197 -13.81 20.35 15.33
CA ALA A 197 -15.27 20.26 15.33
C ALA A 197 -15.77 18.82 15.43
N GLY A 198 -15.01 17.87 14.88
CA GLY A 198 -15.32 16.46 14.93
C GLY A 198 -14.58 15.65 13.88
N VAL A 199 -14.72 14.32 13.98
CA VAL A 199 -14.26 13.35 12.98
C VAL A 199 -15.46 12.54 12.49
N GLN A 200 -15.72 12.54 11.18
CA GLN A 200 -16.85 11.82 10.59
C GLN A 200 -16.36 10.79 9.58
N GLY A 201 -17.03 9.63 9.52
CA GLY A 201 -16.72 8.56 8.57
C GLY A 201 -17.52 8.73 7.28
N SER A 202 -16.85 8.75 6.12
CA SER A 202 -17.48 8.81 4.80
C SER A 202 -17.48 7.46 4.06
N PHE A 203 -16.81 6.44 4.60
CA PHE A 203 -16.64 5.13 3.97
C PHE A 203 -15.96 5.21 2.58
N ASP A 204 -15.17 6.24 2.35
CA ASP A 204 -14.54 6.58 1.06
C ASP A 204 -15.56 6.87 -0.06
N ASP A 205 -16.79 7.23 0.31
CA ASP A 205 -17.88 7.54 -0.61
C ASP A 205 -18.02 9.04 -0.82
N SER A 206 -17.90 9.49 -2.07
CA SER A 206 -18.00 10.91 -2.45
C SER A 206 -19.39 11.51 -2.23
N VAL A 207 -20.46 10.70 -2.30
CA VAL A 207 -21.83 11.15 -2.02
C VAL A 207 -21.99 11.41 -0.52
N GLU A 208 -21.37 10.60 0.31
CA GLU A 208 -21.40 10.79 1.75
C GLU A 208 -20.57 12.01 2.17
N VAL A 209 -19.42 12.25 1.53
CA VAL A 209 -18.64 13.49 1.75
C VAL A 209 -19.46 14.73 1.38
N ASP A 210 -20.11 14.75 0.18
CA ASP A 210 -21.01 15.81 -0.30
C ASP A 210 -22.18 16.06 0.68
N ARG A 211 -22.63 15.05 1.42
CA ARG A 211 -23.68 15.16 2.44
C ARG A 211 -23.16 15.69 3.78
N ILE A 212 -21.98 15.22 4.20
CA ILE A 212 -21.40 15.55 5.52
C ILE A 212 -21.04 17.03 5.61
N ILE A 213 -20.36 17.58 4.61
CA ILE A 213 -19.80 18.93 4.66
C ILE A 213 -20.89 19.99 4.87
N PRO A 214 -21.92 20.13 3.99
CA PRO A 214 -22.94 21.15 4.18
C PRO A 214 -23.72 20.98 5.48
N ASN A 215 -24.08 19.75 5.84
CA ASN A 215 -24.83 19.49 7.07
C ASN A 215 -24.04 19.89 8.32
N THR A 216 -22.72 19.66 8.32
CA THR A 216 -21.87 20.03 9.46
C THR A 216 -21.66 21.54 9.51
N ILE A 217 -21.45 22.21 8.39
CA ILE A 217 -21.33 23.68 8.34
C ILE A 217 -22.62 24.36 8.82
N LEU A 218 -23.77 23.85 8.40
CA LEU A 218 -25.08 24.41 8.83
C LEU A 218 -25.37 24.19 10.32
N SER A 219 -24.96 23.04 10.87
CA SER A 219 -25.20 22.70 12.28
C SER A 219 -24.14 23.27 13.23
N MET A 220 -22.95 23.55 12.75
CA MET A 220 -21.83 24.09 13.53
C MET A 220 -21.22 25.32 12.85
N PRO A 221 -21.74 26.52 13.11
CA PRO A 221 -21.16 27.76 12.61
C PRO A 221 -19.70 27.93 13.04
N GLY A 222 -18.86 28.47 12.17
CA GLY A 222 -17.45 28.74 12.43
C GLY A 222 -16.48 27.65 11.99
N ILE A 223 -16.94 26.63 11.26
CA ILE A 223 -16.06 25.75 10.53
C ILE A 223 -15.43 26.52 9.36
N ASN A 224 -14.12 26.62 9.35
CA ASN A 224 -13.34 27.33 8.34
C ASN A 224 -12.28 26.45 7.69
N GLY A 225 -12.27 25.15 8.00
CA GLY A 225 -11.41 24.17 7.37
C GLY A 225 -11.98 22.76 7.41
N VAL A 226 -11.72 21.98 6.36
CA VAL A 226 -12.06 20.55 6.26
C VAL A 226 -10.83 19.80 5.84
N PHE A 227 -10.51 18.72 6.54
CA PHE A 227 -9.47 17.77 6.16
C PHE A 227 -10.12 16.42 5.81
N VAL A 228 -9.98 16.00 4.56
CA VAL A 228 -10.37 14.66 4.12
C VAL A 228 -9.14 13.76 4.18
N ALA A 229 -9.13 12.83 5.15
CA ALA A 229 -7.99 11.97 5.45
C ALA A 229 -7.94 10.70 4.57
N SER A 230 -8.96 10.47 3.73
CA SER A 230 -9.13 9.25 2.93
C SER A 230 -9.71 9.57 1.55
N GLY A 231 -10.32 8.59 0.87
CA GLY A 231 -11.02 8.79 -0.40
C GLY A 231 -12.35 9.55 -0.27
N GLY A 232 -12.97 9.84 -1.42
CA GLY A 232 -14.25 10.58 -1.51
C GLY A 232 -14.09 12.08 -1.75
N GLU A 233 -12.88 12.54 -2.07
CA GLU A 233 -12.55 13.95 -2.32
C GLU A 233 -13.36 14.58 -3.46
N GLU A 234 -13.85 13.80 -4.43
CA GLU A 234 -14.73 14.29 -5.49
C GLU A 234 -16.05 14.86 -4.93
N GLY A 235 -16.45 14.48 -3.70
CA GLY A 235 -17.58 15.06 -3.00
C GLY A 235 -17.38 16.53 -2.64
N ILE A 236 -16.13 16.91 -2.30
CA ILE A 236 -15.79 18.31 -1.97
C ILE A 236 -15.96 19.22 -3.18
N GLN A 237 -15.50 18.77 -4.35
CA GLN A 237 -15.52 19.59 -5.57
C GLN A 237 -16.96 20.00 -5.94
N ARG A 238 -17.94 19.13 -5.74
CA ARG A 238 -19.35 19.42 -5.99
C ARG A 238 -19.94 20.52 -5.11
N ASP A 239 -19.45 20.67 -3.89
CA ASP A 239 -19.91 21.68 -2.94
C ASP A 239 -19.34 23.08 -3.21
N TYR A 240 -18.13 23.15 -3.79
CA TYR A 240 -17.55 24.43 -4.22
C TYR A 240 -18.15 25.02 -5.49
N GLU A 241 -18.87 24.22 -6.29
CA GLU A 241 -19.55 24.66 -7.51
C GLU A 241 -20.99 25.13 -7.28
N LYS A 242 -21.52 25.00 -6.06
CA LYS A 242 -22.87 25.47 -5.63
C LYS A 242 -22.79 26.80 -4.89
#